data_2e2a347c03be16836fa38548d6339112
#
_entry.id   2e2a347c03be16836fa38548d6339112
#
_cell.length_a   1.000
_cell.length_b   1.000
_cell.length_c   1.000
_cell.angle_alpha   90.00
_cell.angle_beta   90.00
_cell.angle_gamma   90.00
#
_symmetry.space_group_name_H-M   'P 1'
#
loop_
_entity.id
_entity.type
_entity.pdbx_description
1 polymer ?
#
loop_
_entity_poly.entity_id
_entity_poly.type
_entity_poly.pdbx_seq_one_letter_code
_entity_poly.pdbx_strand_id
1 'polypeptide(L)'
;MTQIVFIHGPGAGGCADSYINQLYHYPNSLAPNLPGHLDGAPCSSVERYTEWLRGWLHARGHHQDLVLSGFTLGACVALQYALDYPDEVKALALMTIAMRPKQRRPQDLRFRLEAGDNPETYEKWLGMMDGIMHFIEPDLRARLLQRHREVGPVAQHADLVVIDRFDVRDRIHTLKAPLLLIQGVDDPLATGDYEEEIHRAVPGSKLIKMKDAGHFPMVERPDKFNAALDEFLSEID
;
A
#
# COMPACT_ATOMS: atom_id res chain seq x y z
N MET A 1 17.42 16.69 0.97
CA MET A 1 17.11 15.95 2.23
C MET A 1 16.09 14.89 1.86
N THR A 2 16.38 13.65 2.13
CA THR A 2 15.50 12.50 1.80
C THR A 2 14.12 12.67 2.45
N GLN A 3 13.05 12.56 1.65
CA GLN A 3 11.68 12.68 2.11
C GLN A 3 10.99 11.32 2.07
N ILE A 4 10.62 10.77 3.23
CA ILE A 4 9.85 9.53 3.30
C ILE A 4 8.35 9.86 3.18
N VAL A 5 7.66 9.12 2.31
CA VAL A 5 6.22 9.25 2.07
C VAL A 5 5.56 7.89 2.22
N PHE A 6 4.65 7.76 3.16
CA PHE A 6 3.87 6.55 3.40
C PHE A 6 2.53 6.66 2.69
N ILE A 7 2.23 5.69 1.82
CA ILE A 7 1.05 5.71 0.95
C ILE A 7 0.17 4.51 1.32
N HIS A 8 -1.01 4.82 1.86
CA HIS A 8 -1.92 3.83 2.41
C HIS A 8 -2.61 2.96 1.35
N GLY A 9 -3.19 1.84 1.78
CA GLY A 9 -4.05 0.96 0.99
C GLY A 9 -5.52 1.37 1.03
N PRO A 10 -6.42 0.56 0.45
CA PRO A 10 -7.86 0.80 0.50
C PRO A 10 -8.44 0.50 1.89
N GLY A 11 -9.58 1.09 2.21
CA GLY A 11 -10.35 0.79 3.41
C GLY A 11 -9.58 1.00 4.71
N ALA A 12 -9.40 -0.03 5.53
CA ALA A 12 -8.73 0.04 6.83
C ALA A 12 -7.25 0.44 6.72
N GLY A 13 -6.60 0.09 5.60
CA GLY A 13 -5.30 0.64 5.24
C GLY A 13 -5.39 2.03 4.62
N GLY A 14 -6.59 2.57 4.50
CA GLY A 14 -6.91 3.73 3.69
C GLY A 14 -6.83 5.06 4.40
N CYS A 15 -5.85 5.29 5.26
CA CYS A 15 -5.60 6.59 5.86
C CYS A 15 -4.22 6.61 6.51
N ALA A 16 -3.71 7.79 6.80
CA ALA A 16 -2.47 8.01 7.53
C ALA A 16 -2.38 7.23 8.85
N ASP A 17 -3.52 6.91 9.47
CA ASP A 17 -3.58 6.13 10.71
C ASP A 17 -2.94 4.74 10.61
N SER A 18 -2.90 4.14 9.41
CA SER A 18 -2.19 2.87 9.19
C SER A 18 -0.67 3.00 9.33
N TYR A 19 -0.14 4.21 9.28
CA TYR A 19 1.28 4.50 9.42
C TYR A 19 1.63 5.29 10.69
N ILE A 20 0.75 5.27 11.69
CA ILE A 20 0.96 6.07 12.92
C ILE A 20 2.30 5.75 13.60
N ASN A 21 2.70 4.47 13.65
CA ASN A 21 3.96 4.05 14.24
C ASN A 21 5.18 4.54 13.42
N GLN A 22 5.06 4.58 12.10
CA GLN A 22 6.09 5.07 11.20
C GLN A 22 6.22 6.59 11.30
N LEU A 23 5.10 7.31 11.42
CA LEU A 23 5.12 8.76 11.62
C LEU A 23 5.78 9.17 12.94
N TYR A 24 5.68 8.34 13.99
CA TYR A 24 6.44 8.55 15.24
C TYR A 24 7.94 8.25 15.07
N HIS A 25 8.28 7.18 14.35
CA HIS A 25 9.68 6.79 14.12
C HIS A 25 10.40 7.75 13.16
N TYR A 26 9.71 8.23 12.14
CA TYR A 26 10.19 9.18 11.13
C TYR A 26 9.43 10.51 11.22
N PRO A 27 9.76 11.41 12.17
CA PRO A 27 8.91 12.58 12.47
C PRO A 27 8.81 13.61 11.32
N ASN A 28 9.69 13.53 10.31
CA ASN A 28 9.64 14.38 9.11
C ASN A 28 9.00 13.68 7.91
N SER A 29 8.46 12.48 8.09
CA SER A 29 7.78 11.76 7.02
C SER A 29 6.37 12.30 6.76
N LEU A 30 5.82 11.96 5.59
CA LEU A 30 4.48 12.35 5.17
C LEU A 30 3.60 11.10 4.98
N ALA A 31 2.32 11.23 5.29
CA ALA A 31 1.32 10.20 4.99
C ALA A 31 0.03 10.90 4.53
N PRO A 32 -0.11 11.23 3.24
CA PRO A 32 -1.34 11.85 2.73
C PRO A 32 -2.49 10.84 2.72
N ASN A 33 -3.72 11.34 2.94
CA ASN A 33 -4.91 10.60 2.57
C ASN A 33 -5.10 10.73 1.05
N LEU A 34 -5.23 9.60 0.36
CA LEU A 34 -5.51 9.59 -1.08
C LEU A 34 -6.94 10.10 -1.36
N PRO A 35 -7.23 10.62 -2.56
CA PRO A 35 -8.58 11.05 -2.94
C PRO A 35 -9.63 9.94 -2.72
N GLY A 36 -10.78 10.32 -2.18
CA GLY A 36 -11.84 9.39 -1.80
C GLY A 36 -11.72 8.84 -0.37
N HIS A 37 -10.59 9.09 0.32
CA HIS A 37 -10.37 8.66 1.69
C HIS A 37 -10.50 9.87 2.64
N LEU A 38 -11.67 10.01 3.24
CA LEU A 38 -12.11 11.11 4.11
C LEU A 38 -12.36 12.43 3.37
N ASP A 39 -11.85 12.63 2.15
CA ASP A 39 -12.08 13.83 1.36
C ASP A 39 -12.00 13.53 -0.15
N GLY A 40 -12.76 14.30 -0.94
CA GLY A 40 -12.79 14.19 -2.39
C GLY A 40 -13.46 12.93 -2.94
N ALA A 41 -13.22 12.63 -4.19
CA ALA A 41 -13.69 11.43 -4.87
C ALA A 41 -12.52 10.50 -5.21
N PRO A 42 -12.71 9.17 -5.18
CA PRO A 42 -11.66 8.22 -5.54
C PRO A 42 -11.24 8.41 -7.01
N CYS A 43 -9.96 8.17 -7.28
CA CYS A 43 -9.45 8.20 -8.65
C CYS A 43 -9.88 6.95 -9.43
N SER A 44 -9.96 7.06 -10.74
CA SER A 44 -10.42 5.99 -11.64
C SER A 44 -9.30 5.04 -12.11
N SER A 45 -8.02 5.37 -11.81
CA SER A 45 -6.87 4.54 -12.14
C SER A 45 -5.68 4.82 -11.24
N VAL A 46 -4.68 3.92 -11.24
CA VAL A 46 -3.42 4.10 -10.49
C VAL A 46 -2.67 5.34 -10.99
N GLU A 47 -2.65 5.57 -12.30
CA GLU A 47 -1.99 6.75 -12.90
C GLU A 47 -2.60 8.06 -12.37
N ARG A 48 -3.94 8.12 -12.20
CA ARG A 48 -4.62 9.29 -11.63
C ARG A 48 -4.26 9.52 -10.17
N TYR A 49 -4.17 8.47 -9.37
CA TYR A 49 -3.66 8.56 -8.00
C TYR A 49 -2.20 9.03 -7.97
N THR A 50 -1.38 8.54 -8.91
CA THR A 50 0.03 8.93 -9.06
C THR A 50 0.18 10.41 -9.41
N GLU A 51 -0.58 10.90 -10.39
CA GLU A 51 -0.60 12.32 -10.77
C GLU A 51 -1.03 13.21 -9.60
N TRP A 52 -2.07 12.79 -8.87
CA TRP A 52 -2.52 13.51 -7.68
C TRP A 52 -1.44 13.56 -6.60
N LEU A 53 -0.81 12.41 -6.29
CA LEU A 53 0.25 12.35 -5.28
C LEU A 53 1.43 13.23 -5.65
N ARG A 54 1.84 13.20 -6.93
CA ARG A 54 2.91 14.05 -7.44
C ARG A 54 2.57 15.53 -7.28
N GLY A 55 1.38 15.95 -7.71
CA GLY A 55 0.92 17.33 -7.53
C GLY A 55 0.88 17.74 -6.06
N TRP A 56 0.41 16.86 -5.17
CA TRP A 56 0.35 17.09 -3.74
C TRP A 56 1.74 17.26 -3.11
N LEU A 57 2.73 16.46 -3.52
CA LEU A 57 4.12 16.55 -3.08
C LEU A 57 4.80 17.82 -3.60
N HIS A 58 4.68 18.09 -4.89
CA HIS A 58 5.27 19.27 -5.53
C HIS A 58 4.75 20.59 -4.93
N ALA A 59 3.45 20.66 -4.63
CA ALA A 59 2.85 21.82 -3.96
C ALA A 59 3.44 22.09 -2.55
N ARG A 60 4.13 21.10 -1.98
CA ARG A 60 4.82 21.17 -0.68
C ARG A 60 6.34 21.26 -0.80
N GLY A 61 6.86 21.39 -2.02
CA GLY A 61 8.29 21.51 -2.30
C GLY A 61 9.06 20.18 -2.31
N HIS A 62 8.33 19.03 -2.28
CA HIS A 62 8.93 17.69 -2.33
C HIS A 62 8.87 17.13 -3.75
N HIS A 63 9.97 17.14 -4.48
CA HIS A 63 10.00 16.75 -5.90
C HIS A 63 11.29 16.01 -6.30
N GLN A 64 12.12 15.61 -5.34
CA GLN A 64 13.30 14.77 -5.55
C GLN A 64 13.70 14.08 -4.25
N ASP A 65 14.54 13.08 -4.33
CA ASP A 65 15.02 12.26 -3.22
C ASP A 65 13.87 11.62 -2.40
N LEU A 66 12.79 11.23 -3.08
CA LEU A 66 11.62 10.64 -2.46
C LEU A 66 11.84 9.17 -2.14
N VAL A 67 11.62 8.77 -0.90
CA VAL A 67 11.43 7.36 -0.51
C VAL A 67 9.94 7.11 -0.40
N LEU A 68 9.39 6.31 -1.32
CA LEU A 68 7.96 6.00 -1.34
C LEU A 68 7.72 4.62 -0.72
N SER A 69 7.01 4.58 0.40
CA SER A 69 6.59 3.34 1.05
C SER A 69 5.09 3.15 0.88
N GLY A 70 4.69 2.05 0.24
CA GLY A 70 3.30 1.82 -0.12
C GLY A 70 2.76 0.46 0.28
N PHE A 71 1.46 0.42 0.57
CA PHE A 71 0.70 -0.77 0.91
C PHE A 71 -0.49 -0.94 -0.03
N THR A 72 -0.64 -2.10 -0.67
CA THR A 72 -1.70 -2.44 -1.65
C THR A 72 -1.90 -1.36 -2.71
N LEU A 73 -2.98 -0.55 -2.66
CA LEU A 73 -3.18 0.59 -3.57
C LEU A 73 -1.99 1.55 -3.53
N GLY A 74 -1.54 1.91 -2.33
CA GLY A 74 -0.39 2.78 -2.16
C GLY A 74 0.90 2.20 -2.74
N ALA A 75 1.06 0.87 -2.72
CA ALA A 75 2.18 0.20 -3.36
C ALA A 75 2.09 0.27 -4.89
N CYS A 76 0.89 0.11 -5.46
CA CYS A 76 0.69 0.32 -6.91
C CYS A 76 0.99 1.77 -7.31
N VAL A 77 0.53 2.74 -6.52
CA VAL A 77 0.79 4.18 -6.76
C VAL A 77 2.28 4.50 -6.66
N ALA A 78 2.98 3.99 -5.63
CA ALA A 78 4.41 4.20 -5.45
C ALA A 78 5.23 3.60 -6.60
N LEU A 79 4.89 2.37 -7.04
CA LEU A 79 5.56 1.71 -8.15
C LEU A 79 5.30 2.45 -9.47
N GLN A 80 4.06 2.84 -9.74
CA GLN A 80 3.71 3.64 -10.91
C GLN A 80 4.46 4.97 -10.92
N TYR A 81 4.54 5.65 -9.76
CA TYR A 81 5.28 6.92 -9.61
C TYR A 81 6.76 6.74 -9.99
N ALA A 82 7.42 5.70 -9.48
CA ALA A 82 8.83 5.45 -9.77
C ALA A 82 9.10 5.07 -11.24
N LEU A 83 8.12 4.44 -11.91
CA LEU A 83 8.20 4.12 -13.33
C LEU A 83 7.97 5.35 -14.22
N ASP A 84 7.11 6.28 -13.81
CA ASP A 84 6.77 7.48 -14.57
C ASP A 84 7.75 8.64 -14.30
N TYR A 85 8.25 8.76 -13.08
CA TYR A 85 9.10 9.85 -12.60
C TYR A 85 10.38 9.34 -11.91
N PRO A 86 11.21 8.54 -12.61
CA PRO A 86 12.35 7.83 -12.00
C PRO A 86 13.40 8.74 -11.39
N ASP A 87 13.50 9.99 -11.83
CA ASP A 87 14.51 10.95 -11.35
C ASP A 87 14.05 11.67 -10.06
N GLU A 88 12.80 11.50 -9.64
CA GLU A 88 12.25 12.05 -8.40
C GLU A 88 12.36 11.04 -7.21
N VAL A 89 12.53 9.74 -7.52
CA VAL A 89 12.44 8.66 -6.53
C VAL A 89 13.81 8.10 -6.17
N LYS A 90 14.17 8.22 -4.90
CA LYS A 90 15.40 7.67 -4.34
C LYS A 90 15.28 6.16 -4.06
N ALA A 91 14.15 5.71 -3.52
CA ALA A 91 13.90 4.29 -3.20
C ALA A 91 12.42 3.97 -3.03
N LEU A 92 12.10 2.67 -3.10
CA LEU A 92 10.77 2.11 -2.86
C LEU A 92 10.80 1.07 -1.73
N ALA A 93 9.76 1.09 -0.88
CA ALA A 93 9.46 0.02 0.09
C ALA A 93 7.99 -0.40 -0.06
N LEU A 94 7.74 -1.57 -0.64
CA LEU A 94 6.40 -1.97 -1.08
C LEU A 94 5.91 -3.23 -0.35
N MET A 95 4.62 -3.24 -0.03
CA MET A 95 3.94 -4.32 0.67
C MET A 95 2.67 -4.75 -0.04
N THR A 96 2.38 -6.05 -0.03
CA THR A 96 1.11 -6.64 -0.50
C THR A 96 0.78 -6.23 -1.94
N ILE A 97 1.81 -6.24 -2.79
CA ILE A 97 1.75 -5.78 -4.17
C ILE A 97 1.82 -6.94 -5.18
N ALA A 98 1.24 -6.73 -6.36
CA ALA A 98 1.47 -7.52 -7.55
C ALA A 98 1.77 -6.59 -8.73
N MET A 99 2.65 -7.00 -9.64
CA MET A 99 2.91 -6.24 -10.88
C MET A 99 1.89 -6.48 -11.98
N ARG A 100 0.87 -7.30 -11.72
CA ARG A 100 -0.20 -7.71 -12.63
C ARG A 100 -1.50 -7.99 -11.89
N PRO A 101 -2.65 -8.05 -12.58
CA PRO A 101 -3.90 -8.45 -11.95
C PRO A 101 -3.78 -9.77 -11.19
N LYS A 102 -4.19 -9.79 -9.93
CA LYS A 102 -4.19 -11.01 -9.11
C LYS A 102 -5.28 -11.96 -9.57
N GLN A 103 -4.94 -13.23 -9.73
CA GLN A 103 -5.92 -14.27 -10.01
C GLN A 103 -6.82 -14.48 -8.79
N ARG A 104 -8.13 -14.39 -9.00
CA ARG A 104 -9.13 -14.55 -7.94
C ARG A 104 -10.16 -15.60 -8.33
N ARG A 105 -10.68 -16.31 -7.34
CA ARG A 105 -11.83 -17.18 -7.55
C ARG A 105 -13.06 -16.32 -7.88
N PRO A 106 -13.96 -16.77 -8.77
CA PRO A 106 -15.16 -15.99 -9.14
C PRO A 106 -16.02 -15.54 -7.97
N GLN A 107 -16.13 -16.35 -6.90
CA GLN A 107 -16.87 -15.98 -5.70
C GLN A 107 -16.22 -14.85 -4.93
N ASP A 108 -14.87 -14.84 -4.83
CA ASP A 108 -14.13 -13.78 -4.12
C ASP A 108 -14.27 -12.45 -4.88
N LEU A 109 -14.21 -12.49 -6.21
CA LEU A 109 -14.42 -11.32 -7.02
C LEU A 109 -15.84 -10.76 -6.87
N ARG A 110 -16.87 -11.64 -6.91
CA ARG A 110 -18.25 -11.20 -6.67
C ARG A 110 -18.42 -10.56 -5.31
N PHE A 111 -17.92 -11.20 -4.26
CA PHE A 111 -18.00 -10.66 -2.90
C PHE A 111 -17.39 -9.25 -2.79
N ARG A 112 -16.21 -9.03 -3.41
CA ARG A 112 -15.56 -7.70 -3.47
C ARG A 112 -16.42 -6.67 -4.19
N LEU A 113 -17.03 -7.04 -5.33
CA LEU A 113 -17.86 -6.13 -6.11
C LEU A 113 -19.18 -5.82 -5.40
N GLU A 114 -19.85 -6.84 -4.86
CA GLU A 114 -21.11 -6.67 -4.12
C GLU A 114 -20.94 -5.82 -2.86
N ALA A 115 -19.79 -5.90 -2.19
CA ALA A 115 -19.52 -5.08 -1.01
C ALA A 115 -19.54 -3.55 -1.31
N GLY A 116 -19.39 -3.14 -2.58
CA GLY A 116 -19.51 -1.74 -2.98
C GLY A 116 -20.95 -1.20 -3.01
N ASP A 117 -21.92 -2.08 -3.30
CA ASP A 117 -23.30 -1.69 -3.58
C ASP A 117 -24.31 -2.22 -2.55
N ASN A 118 -23.93 -3.23 -1.77
CA ASN A 118 -24.80 -3.90 -0.81
C ASN A 118 -24.31 -3.71 0.62
N PRO A 119 -25.05 -2.97 1.49
CA PRO A 119 -24.63 -2.71 2.86
C PRO A 119 -24.41 -3.96 3.72
N GLU A 120 -25.23 -5.01 3.53
CA GLU A 120 -25.07 -6.25 4.28
C GLU A 120 -23.79 -6.99 3.86
N THR A 121 -23.46 -7.00 2.58
CA THR A 121 -22.21 -7.56 2.07
C THR A 121 -21.01 -6.74 2.51
N TYR A 122 -21.14 -5.41 2.61
CA TYR A 122 -20.09 -4.55 3.16
C TYR A 122 -19.81 -4.84 4.63
N GLU A 123 -20.82 -5.05 5.46
CA GLU A 123 -20.60 -5.43 6.87
C GLU A 123 -19.90 -6.82 6.99
N LYS A 124 -20.23 -7.76 6.11
CA LYS A 124 -19.48 -9.04 6.02
C LYS A 124 -18.02 -8.82 5.60
N TRP A 125 -17.77 -7.89 4.69
CA TRP A 125 -16.41 -7.48 4.31
C TRP A 125 -15.66 -6.91 5.51
N LEU A 126 -16.27 -6.00 6.27
CA LEU A 126 -15.68 -5.44 7.50
C LEU A 126 -15.37 -6.52 8.53
N GLY A 127 -16.25 -7.50 8.71
CA GLY A 127 -16.02 -8.65 9.59
C GLY A 127 -14.84 -9.50 9.13
N MET A 128 -14.64 -9.68 7.82
CA MET A 128 -13.47 -10.35 7.27
C MET A 128 -12.19 -9.52 7.55
N MET A 129 -12.24 -8.21 7.33
CA MET A 129 -11.10 -7.31 7.61
C MET A 129 -10.74 -7.33 9.09
N ASP A 130 -11.71 -7.31 9.98
CA ASP A 130 -11.48 -7.49 11.41
C ASP A 130 -10.76 -8.80 11.73
N GLY A 131 -11.17 -9.89 11.10
CA GLY A 131 -10.55 -11.22 11.26
C GLY A 131 -9.09 -11.30 10.85
N ILE A 132 -8.66 -10.55 9.83
CA ILE A 132 -7.25 -10.54 9.38
C ILE A 132 -6.36 -9.57 10.16
N MET A 133 -6.94 -8.70 10.99
CA MET A 133 -6.22 -7.72 11.82
C MET A 133 -5.87 -8.25 13.22
N HIS A 134 -5.87 -9.55 13.45
CA HIS A 134 -5.71 -10.13 14.80
C HIS A 134 -4.34 -9.89 15.44
N PHE A 135 -3.32 -9.55 14.67
CA PHE A 135 -1.99 -9.19 15.18
C PHE A 135 -1.87 -7.70 15.57
N ILE A 136 -2.90 -6.90 15.30
CA ILE A 136 -2.90 -5.46 15.60
C ILE A 136 -3.43 -5.23 17.01
N GLU A 137 -2.79 -4.31 17.74
CA GLU A 137 -3.24 -3.90 19.07
C GLU A 137 -4.72 -3.46 19.06
N PRO A 138 -5.53 -3.84 20.06
CA PRO A 138 -6.97 -3.67 20.03
C PRO A 138 -7.47 -2.26 19.75
N ASP A 139 -6.86 -1.24 20.34
CA ASP A 139 -7.29 0.17 20.18
C ASP A 139 -6.99 0.67 18.77
N LEU A 140 -5.80 0.35 18.23
CA LEU A 140 -5.44 0.71 16.87
C LEU A 140 -6.30 -0.05 15.85
N ARG A 141 -6.57 -1.34 16.10
CA ARG A 141 -7.47 -2.15 15.29
C ARG A 141 -8.87 -1.55 15.23
N ALA A 142 -9.46 -1.18 16.37
CA ALA A 142 -10.75 -0.53 16.42
C ALA A 142 -10.77 0.79 15.65
N ARG A 143 -9.71 1.59 15.77
CA ARG A 143 -9.53 2.84 15.01
C ARG A 143 -9.47 2.60 13.50
N LEU A 144 -8.70 1.62 13.02
CA LEU A 144 -8.60 1.29 11.61
C LEU A 144 -9.93 0.80 11.04
N LEU A 145 -10.68 -0.03 11.78
CA LEU A 145 -12.03 -0.45 11.39
C LEU A 145 -13.02 0.72 11.34
N GLN A 146 -12.92 1.66 12.28
CA GLN A 146 -13.70 2.88 12.23
C GLN A 146 -13.38 3.72 10.98
N ARG A 147 -12.09 3.89 10.65
CA ARG A 147 -11.67 4.55 9.39
C ARG A 147 -12.20 3.84 8.15
N HIS A 148 -12.22 2.51 8.17
CA HIS A 148 -12.81 1.73 7.08
C HIS A 148 -14.29 2.10 6.85
N ARG A 149 -15.08 2.22 7.94
CA ARG A 149 -16.48 2.65 7.86
C ARG A 149 -16.63 4.09 7.36
N GLU A 150 -15.76 5.00 7.80
CA GLU A 150 -15.77 6.41 7.39
C GLU A 150 -15.43 6.60 5.91
N VAL A 151 -14.49 5.84 5.38
CA VAL A 151 -14.15 5.78 3.94
C VAL A 151 -15.34 5.23 3.15
N GLY A 152 -15.94 4.18 3.65
CA GLY A 152 -17.17 3.61 3.11
C GLY A 152 -16.99 2.69 1.89
N PRO A 153 -18.08 2.05 1.48
CA PRO A 153 -18.05 1.01 0.45
C PRO A 153 -17.72 1.54 -0.94
N VAL A 154 -18.13 2.74 -1.30
CA VAL A 154 -17.96 3.31 -2.64
C VAL A 154 -16.47 3.54 -2.97
N ALA A 155 -15.74 4.18 -2.06
CA ALA A 155 -14.31 4.40 -2.23
C ALA A 155 -13.55 3.07 -2.19
N GLN A 156 -13.86 2.20 -1.23
CA GLN A 156 -13.31 0.85 -1.14
C GLN A 156 -13.47 0.07 -2.45
N HIS A 157 -14.66 0.08 -3.05
CA HIS A 157 -14.95 -0.59 -4.31
C HIS A 157 -14.12 0.00 -5.46
N ALA A 158 -14.09 1.34 -5.59
CA ALA A 158 -13.34 2.02 -6.63
C ALA A 158 -11.84 1.64 -6.57
N ASP A 159 -11.24 1.67 -5.38
CA ASP A 159 -9.84 1.30 -5.16
C ASP A 159 -9.55 -0.15 -5.53
N LEU A 160 -10.43 -1.07 -5.14
CA LEU A 160 -10.25 -2.49 -5.47
C LEU A 160 -10.35 -2.75 -6.97
N VAL A 161 -11.22 -2.03 -7.69
CA VAL A 161 -11.32 -2.09 -9.16
C VAL A 161 -10.04 -1.55 -9.81
N VAL A 162 -9.48 -0.46 -9.29
CA VAL A 162 -8.23 0.13 -9.76
C VAL A 162 -7.04 -0.83 -9.57
N ILE A 163 -6.93 -1.43 -8.38
CA ILE A 163 -5.88 -2.42 -8.07
C ILE A 163 -6.00 -3.65 -8.99
N ASP A 164 -7.21 -4.15 -9.22
CA ASP A 164 -7.44 -5.35 -10.03
C ASP A 164 -7.16 -5.14 -11.54
N ARG A 165 -6.95 -3.89 -11.98
CA ARG A 165 -6.55 -3.53 -13.35
C ARG A 165 -5.07 -3.18 -13.49
N PHE A 166 -4.36 -3.01 -12.38
CA PHE A 166 -2.95 -2.63 -12.38
C PHE A 166 -2.09 -3.70 -13.05
N ASP A 167 -1.34 -3.32 -14.09
CA ASP A 167 -0.44 -4.21 -14.82
C ASP A 167 0.76 -3.41 -15.35
N VAL A 168 1.96 -3.73 -14.85
CA VAL A 168 3.22 -3.07 -15.22
C VAL A 168 4.28 -4.07 -15.69
N ARG A 169 3.86 -5.29 -16.11
CA ARG A 169 4.78 -6.35 -16.55
C ARG A 169 5.66 -5.94 -17.72
N ASP A 170 5.14 -5.10 -18.60
CA ASP A 170 5.87 -4.57 -19.77
C ASP A 170 6.91 -3.50 -19.38
N ARG A 171 6.79 -2.88 -18.21
CA ARG A 171 7.60 -1.74 -17.76
C ARG A 171 8.44 -2.01 -16.51
N ILE A 172 8.13 -3.03 -15.70
CA ILE A 172 8.78 -3.28 -14.41
C ILE A 172 10.31 -3.37 -14.52
N HIS A 173 10.82 -3.87 -15.65
CA HIS A 173 12.25 -4.00 -15.94
C HIS A 173 12.96 -2.65 -16.13
N THR A 174 12.22 -1.55 -16.29
CA THR A 174 12.77 -0.18 -16.41
C THR A 174 12.89 0.54 -15.08
N LEU A 175 12.47 -0.08 -13.97
CA LEU A 175 12.58 0.49 -12.63
C LEU A 175 14.04 0.79 -12.29
N LYS A 176 14.35 2.04 -11.98
CA LYS A 176 15.70 2.50 -11.62
C LYS A 176 15.92 2.53 -10.11
N ALA A 177 14.86 2.86 -9.34
CA ALA A 177 14.95 3.02 -7.91
C ALA A 177 15.24 1.69 -7.20
N PRO A 178 16.15 1.65 -6.21
CA PRO A 178 16.29 0.53 -5.30
C PRO A 178 14.94 0.14 -4.69
N LEU A 179 14.68 -1.18 -4.61
CA LEU A 179 13.38 -1.72 -4.21
C LEU A 179 13.52 -2.68 -3.02
N LEU A 180 12.80 -2.37 -1.95
CA LEU A 180 12.52 -3.27 -0.84
C LEU A 180 11.08 -3.78 -0.95
N LEU A 181 10.91 -5.10 -0.91
CA LEU A 181 9.63 -5.78 -0.80
C LEU A 181 9.50 -6.38 0.61
N ILE A 182 8.37 -6.16 1.28
CA ILE A 182 8.09 -6.73 2.59
C ILE A 182 6.78 -7.53 2.49
N GLN A 183 6.87 -8.84 2.79
CA GLN A 183 5.76 -9.78 2.78
C GLN A 183 5.51 -10.30 4.20
N GLY A 184 4.28 -10.19 4.69
CA GLY A 184 3.87 -10.91 5.91
C GLY A 184 3.67 -12.39 5.59
N VAL A 185 4.36 -13.26 6.33
CA VAL A 185 4.30 -14.73 6.08
C VAL A 185 2.94 -15.33 6.44
N ASP A 186 2.26 -14.71 7.40
CA ASP A 186 0.98 -15.19 7.94
C ASP A 186 -0.23 -14.46 7.32
N ASP A 187 -0.06 -13.83 6.14
CA ASP A 187 -1.14 -13.13 5.43
C ASP A 187 -2.16 -14.13 4.86
N PRO A 188 -3.39 -14.20 5.40
CA PRO A 188 -4.42 -15.12 4.91
C PRO A 188 -4.98 -14.72 3.53
N LEU A 189 -4.69 -13.51 3.05
CA LEU A 189 -5.09 -13.02 1.74
C LEU A 189 -3.99 -13.21 0.68
N ALA A 190 -2.80 -13.65 1.07
CA ALA A 190 -1.72 -13.99 0.15
C ALA A 190 -2.07 -15.28 -0.61
N THR A 191 -2.43 -15.14 -1.89
CA THR A 191 -2.89 -16.25 -2.73
C THR A 191 -1.90 -16.67 -3.81
N GLY A 192 -0.67 -16.14 -3.76
CA GLY A 192 0.37 -16.40 -4.77
C GLY A 192 1.69 -15.68 -4.45
N ASP A 193 2.67 -15.95 -5.28
CA ASP A 193 4.06 -15.47 -5.14
C ASP A 193 4.26 -14.10 -5.82
N TYR A 194 3.35 -13.15 -5.58
CA TYR A 194 3.33 -11.89 -6.33
C TYR A 194 4.52 -10.97 -6.02
N GLU A 195 4.94 -10.90 -4.76
CA GLU A 195 6.14 -10.16 -4.37
C GLU A 195 7.41 -10.85 -4.87
N GLU A 196 7.45 -12.18 -4.87
CA GLU A 196 8.55 -12.96 -5.46
C GLU A 196 8.61 -12.80 -6.99
N GLU A 197 7.45 -12.65 -7.66
CA GLU A 197 7.43 -12.35 -9.10
C GLU A 197 8.11 -11.01 -9.38
N ILE A 198 7.81 -9.98 -8.59
CA ILE A 198 8.46 -8.67 -8.70
C ILE A 198 9.96 -8.77 -8.38
N HIS A 199 10.30 -9.48 -7.28
CA HIS A 199 11.70 -9.68 -6.89
C HIS A 199 12.54 -10.34 -8.00
N ARG A 200 11.97 -11.34 -8.69
CA ARG A 200 12.63 -11.96 -9.86
C ARG A 200 12.73 -11.04 -11.06
N ALA A 201 11.74 -10.15 -11.24
CA ALA A 201 11.71 -9.22 -12.38
C ALA A 201 12.59 -7.97 -12.19
N VAL A 202 12.97 -7.64 -10.95
CA VAL A 202 13.79 -6.48 -10.59
C VAL A 202 15.10 -6.95 -9.94
N PRO A 203 16.16 -7.20 -10.72
CA PRO A 203 17.47 -7.58 -10.19
C PRO A 203 18.00 -6.54 -9.20
N GLY A 204 18.53 -7.00 -8.06
CA GLY A 204 19.02 -6.11 -6.99
C GLY A 204 17.96 -5.64 -6.01
N SER A 205 16.68 -5.94 -6.22
CA SER A 205 15.66 -5.74 -5.19
C SER A 205 15.92 -6.63 -3.97
N LYS A 206 15.38 -6.22 -2.81
CA LYS A 206 15.37 -7.02 -1.58
C LYS A 206 13.96 -7.53 -1.31
N LEU A 207 13.84 -8.77 -0.83
CA LEU A 207 12.58 -9.35 -0.37
C LEU A 207 12.75 -9.84 1.07
N ILE A 208 11.99 -9.24 1.98
CA ILE A 208 11.91 -9.64 3.39
C ILE A 208 10.59 -10.36 3.64
N LYS A 209 10.67 -11.64 4.04
CA LYS A 209 9.53 -12.41 4.53
C LYS A 209 9.43 -12.28 6.05
N MET A 210 8.51 -11.43 6.49
CA MET A 210 8.35 -11.07 7.90
C MET A 210 7.49 -12.10 8.61
N LYS A 211 8.11 -12.85 9.53
CA LYS A 211 7.41 -13.82 10.40
C LYS A 211 6.56 -13.12 11.45
N ASP A 212 5.50 -13.77 11.87
CA ASP A 212 4.49 -13.24 12.81
C ASP A 212 3.83 -11.95 12.32
N ALA A 213 3.75 -11.77 11.01
CA ALA A 213 3.09 -10.65 10.35
C ALA A 213 2.18 -11.18 9.25
N GLY A 214 0.98 -10.63 9.17
CA GLY A 214 -0.02 -10.94 8.15
C GLY A 214 -0.12 -9.85 7.10
N HIS A 215 -1.35 -9.38 6.87
CA HIS A 215 -1.67 -8.48 5.78
C HIS A 215 -1.12 -7.06 5.95
N PHE A 216 -0.91 -6.60 7.20
CA PHE A 216 -0.50 -5.23 7.54
C PHE A 216 0.85 -5.19 8.27
N PRO A 217 1.97 -5.65 7.67
CA PRO A 217 3.24 -5.80 8.37
C PRO A 217 3.74 -4.51 9.05
N MET A 218 3.46 -3.33 8.48
CA MET A 218 3.83 -2.04 9.06
C MET A 218 3.05 -1.68 10.34
N VAL A 219 1.85 -2.27 10.53
CA VAL A 219 1.02 -2.06 11.73
C VAL A 219 1.21 -3.19 12.73
N GLU A 220 1.32 -4.42 12.25
CA GLU A 220 1.39 -5.64 13.06
C GLU A 220 2.75 -5.83 13.72
N ARG A 221 3.82 -5.40 13.05
CA ARG A 221 5.21 -5.49 13.50
C ARG A 221 5.98 -4.21 13.21
N PRO A 222 5.55 -3.06 13.77
CA PRO A 222 6.10 -1.76 13.44
C PRO A 222 7.61 -1.68 13.67
N ASP A 223 8.13 -2.27 14.77
CA ASP A 223 9.56 -2.25 15.07
C ASP A 223 10.37 -3.04 14.04
N LYS A 224 9.89 -4.22 13.61
CA LYS A 224 10.54 -5.02 12.57
C LYS A 224 10.48 -4.32 11.21
N PHE A 225 9.35 -3.70 10.90
CA PHE A 225 9.18 -2.92 9.68
C PHE A 225 10.14 -1.72 9.64
N ASN A 226 10.18 -0.93 10.71
CA ASN A 226 11.04 0.24 10.80
C ASN A 226 12.53 -0.17 10.71
N ALA A 227 12.95 -1.22 11.43
CA ALA A 227 14.31 -1.73 11.35
C ALA A 227 14.70 -2.20 9.93
N ALA A 228 13.79 -2.88 9.22
CA ALA A 228 14.01 -3.30 7.84
C ALA A 228 14.15 -2.10 6.88
N LEU A 229 13.34 -1.07 7.09
CA LEU A 229 13.41 0.15 6.28
C LEU A 229 14.70 0.95 6.59
N ASP A 230 15.08 1.08 7.86
CA ASP A 230 16.33 1.75 8.29
C ASP A 230 17.56 1.05 7.70
N GLU A 231 17.63 -0.29 7.79
CA GLU A 231 18.71 -1.08 7.20
C GLU A 231 18.79 -0.86 5.69
N PHE A 232 17.66 -0.96 4.99
CA PHE A 232 17.60 -0.74 3.54
C PHE A 232 18.06 0.67 3.15
N LEU A 233 17.61 1.71 3.86
CA LEU A 233 17.98 3.09 3.58
C LEU A 233 19.48 3.33 3.83
N SER A 234 20.05 2.72 4.87
CA SER A 234 21.48 2.85 5.17
C SER A 234 22.41 2.26 4.10
N GLU A 235 21.92 1.36 3.27
CA GLU A 235 22.71 0.74 2.19
C GLU A 235 22.69 1.53 0.89
N ILE A 236 21.73 2.43 0.74
CA ILE A 236 21.56 3.24 -0.48
C ILE A 236 21.98 4.71 -0.32
N ASP A 237 22.33 5.14 0.92
CA ASP A 237 22.94 6.44 1.22
C ASP A 237 24.43 6.43 0.90
#